data_8b34163a7c80dd6e51a29e311f885c5d
#
_entry.id   8b34163a7c80dd6e51a29e311f885c5d
#
_cell.length_a   1.000
_cell.length_b   1.000
_cell.length_c   1.000
_cell.angle_alpha   90.00
_cell.angle_beta   90.00
_cell.angle_gamma   90.00
#
_symmetry.space_group_name_H-M   'P 1'
#
loop_
_entity.id
_entity.type
_entity.pdbx_description
1 polymer ?
#
loop_
_entity_poly.entity_id
_entity_poly.type
_entity_poly.pdbx_seq_one_letter_code
_entity_poly.pdbx_strand_id
1 'polypeptide(L)'
;MSATHRPVLRLVTCGSVDDGKSTLIGRLLAETDSVPIDQLEYARRTRRGGSTIPVGEIDFSLLTDGLEAEREQGITIDVAYRHMNLPSGRRVLIADSPGHEQYTRNMAVAASNGDVAILMVDAARGVRPQTHRHLTICALMGVRTVIIAVNKMDLVGYEHATYEEITGIVRTGAARLGIPQVLSIPVSAVAGDNVTASSSAMPWYAGPTLLEALAEWEPIPDAEPASLRFPVQFIVRAEGNFRGYAGTVVAGEVRPGDAVVIADSGRMAKVERIVTADGDLMHAAQGAAITLTLDHEVDVTRGDVIAAAGPDAVQPADRFAADLVWLGEEPLAHGRSYLLISGSRSVPATVTNVRHKLDVVTGAHNAARILEMNEIGRVEIATDRPLPMDPYDTCRDTGGFLLVDRVTADTVAAGLTRHAMRRAFNVVEHAYAVDHEARELLMGHPPRVVWLTGLPGSGKSTIADAAVRRLHGLGVHTYVLDGDSVRMGLNKDLGFTPEDRAENVRRVAEVARLMLDAGLVVFVALVSPYEADREAARGLFAAGQFLEVFVDTPVEVCAERDPKGLYAKAAAGALPNMTGVGQGYEIPVSPDVVLDGTGDLEASVDTVVRLVLGESDS
;
A
#
# COMPACT_ATOMS: atom_id res chain seq x y z
N MET A 1 32.55 28.65 -20.89
CA MET A 1 31.40 28.65 -19.97
C MET A 1 30.65 27.37 -20.25
N SER A 2 30.80 26.36 -19.40
CA SER A 2 30.09 25.07 -19.50
C SER A 2 28.60 25.36 -19.31
N ALA A 3 27.79 25.14 -20.31
CA ALA A 3 26.34 25.16 -20.18
C ALA A 3 25.99 24.02 -19.22
N THR A 4 25.64 24.34 -17.98
CA THR A 4 25.09 23.39 -17.01
C THR A 4 23.83 22.82 -17.67
N HIS A 5 23.93 21.58 -18.10
CA HIS A 5 22.82 20.86 -18.74
C HIS A 5 21.77 20.59 -17.64
N ARG A 6 20.80 21.51 -17.49
CA ARG A 6 19.69 21.31 -16.57
C ARG A 6 18.87 20.10 -17.05
N PRO A 7 18.54 19.14 -16.16
CA PRO A 7 17.76 17.97 -16.54
C PRO A 7 16.38 18.39 -17.08
N VAL A 8 15.79 17.54 -17.89
CA VAL A 8 14.43 17.73 -18.42
C VAL A 8 13.46 17.76 -17.24
N LEU A 9 12.61 18.80 -17.17
CA LEU A 9 11.54 18.90 -16.19
C LEU A 9 10.35 18.04 -16.65
N ARG A 10 9.92 17.11 -15.85
CA ARG A 10 8.74 16.27 -16.10
C ARG A 10 7.55 16.83 -15.35
N LEU A 11 6.63 17.40 -16.09
CA LEU A 11 5.46 18.09 -15.58
C LEU A 11 4.21 17.22 -15.77
N VAL A 12 3.43 17.03 -14.73
CA VAL A 12 2.14 16.34 -14.79
C VAL A 12 1.03 17.36 -14.56
N THR A 13 0.01 17.36 -15.42
CA THR A 13 -1.22 18.12 -15.17
C THR A 13 -2.30 17.19 -14.63
N CYS A 14 -2.97 17.60 -13.56
CA CYS A 14 -4.04 16.85 -12.92
C CYS A 14 -5.15 17.79 -12.45
N GLY A 15 -6.34 17.25 -12.22
CA GLY A 15 -7.55 18.01 -11.88
C GLY A 15 -8.79 17.31 -12.46
N SER A 16 -9.97 17.75 -12.05
CA SER A 16 -11.24 17.16 -12.50
C SER A 16 -11.51 17.44 -13.99
N VAL A 17 -12.51 16.78 -14.53
CA VAL A 17 -13.02 17.10 -15.87
C VAL A 17 -13.51 18.56 -15.87
N ASP A 18 -13.26 19.27 -16.97
CA ASP A 18 -13.59 20.69 -17.20
C ASP A 18 -12.83 21.71 -16.32
N ASP A 19 -11.85 21.32 -15.52
CA ASP A 19 -11.02 22.29 -14.79
C ASP A 19 -10.11 23.13 -15.72
N GLY A 20 -9.99 22.75 -17.00
CA GLY A 20 -9.28 23.52 -18.03
C GLY A 20 -7.83 23.07 -18.26
N LYS A 21 -7.48 21.82 -17.96
CA LYS A 21 -6.12 21.25 -18.15
C LYS A 21 -5.62 21.44 -19.59
N SER A 22 -6.35 20.91 -20.56
CA SER A 22 -5.98 20.97 -21.98
C SER A 22 -5.88 22.40 -22.49
N THR A 23 -6.74 23.32 -22.00
CA THR A 23 -6.68 24.75 -22.33
C THR A 23 -5.39 25.38 -21.79
N LEU A 24 -5.02 25.09 -20.53
CA LEU A 24 -3.79 25.62 -19.92
C LEU A 24 -2.54 25.13 -20.65
N ILE A 25 -2.47 23.82 -20.93
CA ILE A 25 -1.34 23.23 -21.66
C ILE A 25 -1.23 23.84 -23.07
N GLY A 26 -2.35 23.87 -23.80
CA GLY A 26 -2.38 24.42 -25.14
C GLY A 26 -1.94 25.90 -25.17
N ARG A 27 -2.31 26.71 -24.17
CA ARG A 27 -1.85 28.09 -24.01
C ARG A 27 -0.36 28.16 -23.73
N LEU A 28 0.15 27.37 -22.76
CA LEU A 28 1.60 27.32 -22.49
C LEU A 28 2.40 26.95 -23.73
N LEU A 29 1.96 25.94 -24.48
CA LEU A 29 2.61 25.52 -25.73
C LEU A 29 2.59 26.63 -26.81
N ALA A 30 1.47 27.32 -26.95
CA ALA A 30 1.32 28.40 -27.93
C ALA A 30 2.17 29.61 -27.58
N GLU A 31 2.18 30.05 -26.32
CA GLU A 31 2.90 31.24 -25.85
C GLU A 31 4.41 31.02 -25.65
N THR A 32 4.88 29.75 -25.71
CA THR A 32 6.31 29.39 -25.70
C THR A 32 6.82 28.97 -27.09
N ASP A 33 6.09 29.27 -28.16
CA ASP A 33 6.44 28.94 -29.56
C ASP A 33 6.74 27.42 -29.74
N SER A 34 6.08 26.58 -28.94
CA SER A 34 6.28 25.12 -28.96
C SER A 34 5.29 24.40 -29.87
N VAL A 35 4.41 25.12 -30.58
CA VAL A 35 3.40 24.60 -31.50
C VAL A 35 3.68 25.09 -32.92
N PRO A 36 3.62 24.22 -33.95
CA PRO A 36 3.71 24.62 -35.35
C PRO A 36 2.60 25.60 -35.75
N ILE A 37 2.93 26.56 -36.62
CA ILE A 37 2.02 27.65 -37.03
C ILE A 37 0.73 27.13 -37.68
N ASP A 38 0.81 26.03 -38.44
CA ASP A 38 -0.33 25.38 -39.07
C ASP A 38 -1.35 24.82 -38.04
N GLN A 39 -0.87 24.29 -36.92
CA GLN A 39 -1.75 23.83 -35.83
C GLN A 39 -2.42 25.00 -35.10
N LEU A 40 -1.71 26.12 -34.90
CA LEU A 40 -2.29 27.33 -34.34
C LEU A 40 -3.38 27.92 -35.26
N GLU A 41 -3.16 27.93 -36.58
CA GLU A 41 -4.17 28.36 -37.55
C GLU A 41 -5.37 27.44 -37.60
N TYR A 42 -5.16 26.11 -37.47
CA TYR A 42 -6.22 25.15 -37.37
C TYR A 42 -7.08 25.42 -36.13
N ALA A 43 -6.47 25.60 -34.95
CA ALA A 43 -7.16 25.91 -33.69
C ALA A 43 -7.94 27.23 -33.70
N ARG A 44 -7.55 28.18 -34.56
CA ARG A 44 -8.31 29.43 -34.79
C ARG A 44 -9.56 29.23 -35.64
N ARG A 45 -9.51 28.31 -36.60
CA ARG A 45 -10.59 28.08 -37.57
C ARG A 45 -11.58 27.01 -37.13
N THR A 46 -11.12 26.05 -36.30
CA THR A 46 -11.89 24.92 -35.86
C THR A 46 -12.41 25.16 -34.44
N ARG A 47 -13.56 24.60 -34.12
CA ARG A 47 -14.17 24.65 -32.78
C ARG A 47 -14.62 23.32 -32.32
N ARG A 48 -14.51 23.11 -31.03
CA ARG A 48 -15.09 21.99 -30.34
C ARG A 48 -16.60 22.20 -30.21
N GLY A 49 -17.41 21.14 -30.37
CA GLY A 49 -18.83 21.20 -30.06
C GLY A 49 -19.06 21.62 -28.61
N GLY A 50 -19.81 22.72 -28.40
CA GLY A 50 -20.06 23.26 -27.05
C GLY A 50 -19.01 24.25 -26.53
N SER A 51 -17.98 24.61 -27.29
CA SER A 51 -16.99 25.64 -26.91
C SER A 51 -17.65 27.01 -26.72
N THR A 52 -17.37 27.66 -25.59
CA THR A 52 -17.83 29.03 -25.25
C THR A 52 -16.90 30.12 -25.76
N ILE A 53 -15.80 29.75 -26.42
CA ILE A 53 -14.77 30.68 -26.90
C ILE A 53 -15.32 31.50 -28.10
N PRO A 54 -15.15 32.86 -28.16
CA PRO A 54 -15.64 33.71 -29.21
C PRO A 54 -15.05 33.40 -30.59
N VAL A 55 -15.77 33.72 -31.68
CA VAL A 55 -15.31 33.45 -33.06
C VAL A 55 -14.07 34.30 -33.37
N GLY A 56 -12.98 33.62 -33.79
CA GLY A 56 -11.70 34.28 -34.15
C GLY A 56 -10.64 34.17 -33.04
N GLU A 57 -11.00 33.72 -31.84
CA GLU A 57 -10.05 33.41 -30.79
C GLU A 57 -9.56 31.95 -30.91
N ILE A 58 -8.40 31.65 -30.34
CA ILE A 58 -7.81 30.29 -30.40
C ILE A 58 -8.48 29.41 -29.36
N ASP A 59 -9.02 28.25 -29.77
CA ASP A 59 -9.37 27.19 -28.83
C ASP A 59 -8.13 26.35 -28.51
N PHE A 60 -7.46 26.72 -27.43
CA PHE A 60 -6.21 26.10 -27.02
C PHE A 60 -6.36 24.60 -26.66
N SER A 61 -7.56 24.14 -26.32
CA SER A 61 -7.80 22.72 -26.01
C SER A 61 -7.58 21.82 -27.23
N LEU A 62 -7.77 22.34 -28.45
CA LEU A 62 -7.54 21.60 -29.68
C LEU A 62 -6.06 21.31 -29.98
N LEU A 63 -5.14 21.99 -29.29
CA LEU A 63 -3.70 21.77 -29.46
C LEU A 63 -3.21 20.52 -28.70
N THR A 64 -3.98 20.01 -27.76
CA THR A 64 -3.62 18.86 -26.92
C THR A 64 -4.32 17.59 -27.32
N ASP A 65 -5.52 17.66 -27.92
CA ASP A 65 -6.33 16.48 -28.28
C ASP A 65 -5.65 15.67 -29.40
N GLY A 66 -5.15 14.50 -29.05
CA GLY A 66 -4.42 13.61 -29.98
C GLY A 66 -5.29 12.56 -30.66
N LEU A 67 -6.21 11.97 -29.91
CA LEU A 67 -7.05 10.87 -30.37
C LEU A 67 -8.38 11.37 -30.95
N GLU A 68 -8.89 10.66 -31.96
CA GLU A 68 -10.20 10.97 -32.55
C GLU A 68 -11.32 10.84 -31.50
N ALA A 69 -11.28 9.81 -30.67
CA ALA A 69 -12.20 9.61 -29.56
C ALA A 69 -12.17 10.74 -28.52
N GLU A 70 -11.01 11.32 -28.23
CA GLU A 70 -10.87 12.47 -27.33
C GLU A 70 -11.54 13.72 -27.93
N ARG A 71 -11.39 13.91 -29.26
CA ARG A 71 -12.04 15.02 -29.97
C ARG A 71 -13.54 14.90 -29.99
N GLU A 72 -14.09 13.66 -30.16
CA GLU A 72 -15.51 13.39 -30.17
C GLU A 72 -16.14 13.54 -28.79
N GLN A 73 -15.50 12.97 -27.75
CA GLN A 73 -16.05 12.95 -26.39
C GLN A 73 -15.71 14.22 -25.60
N GLY A 74 -14.70 14.96 -26.03
CA GLY A 74 -14.28 16.17 -25.36
C GLY A 74 -13.54 15.96 -24.04
N ILE A 75 -12.96 14.78 -23.81
CA ILE A 75 -12.21 14.43 -22.61
C ILE A 75 -10.87 13.79 -22.98
N THR A 76 -9.85 14.00 -22.17
CA THR A 76 -8.59 13.26 -22.26
C THR A 76 -8.81 11.83 -21.77
N ILE A 77 -8.46 10.83 -22.56
CA ILE A 77 -8.64 9.41 -22.27
C ILE A 77 -7.32 8.79 -21.85
N ASP A 78 -6.24 9.06 -22.59
CA ASP A 78 -4.91 8.54 -22.33
C ASP A 78 -3.93 9.66 -21.99
N VAL A 79 -2.73 9.28 -21.51
CA VAL A 79 -1.68 10.27 -21.20
C VAL A 79 -1.06 10.79 -22.49
N ALA A 80 -1.25 12.05 -22.76
CA ALA A 80 -0.62 12.71 -23.90
C ALA A 80 0.67 13.41 -23.46
N TYR A 81 1.79 13.06 -24.11
CA TYR A 81 3.07 13.70 -23.83
C TYR A 81 3.34 14.83 -24.82
N ARG A 82 3.71 16.00 -24.32
CA ARG A 82 4.05 17.20 -25.09
C ARG A 82 5.40 17.75 -24.64
N HIS A 83 6.13 18.32 -25.59
CA HIS A 83 7.42 18.93 -25.31
C HIS A 83 7.28 20.46 -25.38
N MET A 84 7.89 21.14 -24.44
CA MET A 84 7.96 22.60 -24.37
C MET A 84 9.39 23.02 -24.02
N ASN A 85 9.81 24.14 -24.54
CA ASN A 85 11.07 24.78 -24.16
C ASN A 85 10.78 26.04 -23.35
N LEU A 86 11.34 26.13 -22.14
CA LEU A 86 11.26 27.34 -21.35
C LEU A 86 12.20 28.44 -21.92
N PRO A 87 11.92 29.73 -21.69
CA PRO A 87 12.82 30.82 -22.08
C PRO A 87 14.25 30.65 -21.53
N SER A 88 14.42 29.94 -20.43
CA SER A 88 15.72 29.58 -19.85
C SER A 88 16.50 28.53 -20.65
N GLY A 89 15.94 27.98 -21.75
CA GLY A 89 16.48 26.86 -22.51
C GLY A 89 16.27 25.49 -21.90
N ARG A 90 15.61 25.39 -20.75
CA ARG A 90 15.25 24.12 -20.13
C ARG A 90 14.12 23.43 -20.89
N ARG A 91 14.27 22.14 -21.15
CA ARG A 91 13.21 21.32 -21.75
C ARG A 91 12.20 20.87 -20.69
N VAL A 92 10.93 20.91 -21.05
CA VAL A 92 9.83 20.40 -20.24
C VAL A 92 9.10 19.30 -21.01
N LEU A 93 8.88 18.17 -20.37
CA LEU A 93 8.01 17.10 -20.85
C LEU A 93 6.71 17.19 -20.07
N ILE A 94 5.62 17.58 -20.72
CA ILE A 94 4.29 17.70 -20.12
C ILE A 94 3.54 16.40 -20.35
N ALA A 95 3.08 15.77 -19.27
CA ALA A 95 2.15 14.65 -19.29
C ALA A 95 0.74 15.19 -19.00
N ASP A 96 -0.11 15.29 -20.02
CA ASP A 96 -1.52 15.63 -19.84
C ASP A 96 -2.27 14.39 -19.38
N SER A 97 -2.80 14.44 -18.16
CA SER A 97 -3.50 13.31 -17.56
C SER A 97 -5.02 13.47 -17.62
N PRO A 98 -5.76 12.38 -17.80
CA PRO A 98 -7.22 12.41 -17.81
C PRO A 98 -7.79 12.86 -16.46
N GLY A 99 -8.90 13.60 -16.51
CA GLY A 99 -9.60 14.08 -15.31
C GLY A 99 -10.73 13.18 -14.83
N HIS A 100 -11.15 12.22 -15.65
CA HIS A 100 -12.29 11.34 -15.34
C HIS A 100 -11.87 10.19 -14.43
N GLU A 101 -12.73 9.83 -13.49
CA GLU A 101 -12.48 8.79 -12.49
C GLU A 101 -12.11 7.42 -13.10
N GLN A 102 -12.73 7.05 -14.22
CA GLN A 102 -12.45 5.80 -14.92
C GLN A 102 -11.01 5.69 -15.45
N TYR A 103 -10.33 6.82 -15.63
CA TYR A 103 -8.96 6.88 -16.16
C TYR A 103 -7.92 7.17 -15.08
N THR A 104 -8.21 6.93 -13.81
CA THR A 104 -7.27 7.11 -12.68
C THR A 104 -5.96 6.35 -12.90
N ARG A 105 -6.00 5.20 -13.59
CA ARG A 105 -4.81 4.44 -13.99
C ARG A 105 -3.82 5.31 -14.78
N ASN A 106 -4.31 6.00 -15.80
CA ASN A 106 -3.48 6.81 -16.67
C ASN A 106 -2.90 8.02 -15.92
N MET A 107 -3.67 8.59 -14.98
CA MET A 107 -3.18 9.63 -14.07
C MET A 107 -2.04 9.12 -13.17
N ALA A 108 -2.16 7.92 -12.60
CA ALA A 108 -1.10 7.33 -11.78
C ALA A 108 0.19 7.08 -12.58
N VAL A 109 0.07 6.62 -13.83
CA VAL A 109 1.22 6.47 -14.76
C VAL A 109 1.89 7.81 -15.04
N ALA A 110 1.11 8.88 -15.30
CA ALA A 110 1.66 10.20 -15.50
C ALA A 110 2.41 10.71 -14.25
N ALA A 111 1.81 10.55 -13.07
CA ALA A 111 2.37 11.00 -11.80
C ALA A 111 3.64 10.25 -11.40
N SER A 112 3.76 8.95 -11.73
CA SER A 112 4.93 8.12 -11.36
C SER A 112 6.25 8.63 -11.97
N ASN A 113 6.17 9.35 -13.08
CA ASN A 113 7.32 9.95 -13.76
C ASN A 113 7.43 11.47 -13.55
N GLY A 114 6.53 12.09 -12.77
CA GLY A 114 6.46 13.53 -12.60
C GLY A 114 7.43 14.06 -11.54
N ASP A 115 8.08 15.17 -11.86
CA ASP A 115 8.87 15.97 -10.92
C ASP A 115 7.99 17.03 -10.23
N VAL A 116 7.09 17.66 -11.04
CA VAL A 116 6.14 18.70 -10.61
C VAL A 116 4.75 18.33 -11.08
N ALA A 117 3.75 18.49 -10.22
CA ALA A 117 2.35 18.39 -10.61
C ALA A 117 1.67 19.76 -10.61
N ILE A 118 0.96 20.10 -11.68
CA ILE A 118 0.00 21.21 -11.71
C ILE A 118 -1.37 20.62 -11.37
N LEU A 119 -1.85 20.92 -10.18
CA LEU A 119 -3.20 20.55 -9.74
C LEU A 119 -4.17 21.68 -10.09
N MET A 120 -4.99 21.45 -11.12
CA MET A 120 -6.01 22.39 -11.56
C MET A 120 -7.24 22.32 -10.68
N VAL A 121 -7.77 23.49 -10.32
CA VAL A 121 -9.04 23.62 -9.60
C VAL A 121 -9.87 24.73 -10.24
N ASP A 122 -11.09 24.43 -10.66
CA ASP A 122 -12.03 25.42 -11.19
C ASP A 122 -12.53 26.32 -10.04
N ALA A 123 -12.25 27.61 -10.11
CA ALA A 123 -12.62 28.60 -9.08
C ALA A 123 -14.13 28.65 -8.82
N ALA A 124 -14.96 28.45 -9.86
CA ALA A 124 -16.42 28.49 -9.73
C ALA A 124 -17.01 27.22 -9.12
N ARG A 125 -16.27 26.09 -9.17
CA ARG A 125 -16.73 24.80 -8.68
C ARG A 125 -16.07 24.36 -7.37
N GLY A 126 -14.94 24.96 -7.02
CA GLY A 126 -14.17 24.66 -5.81
C GLY A 126 -13.51 23.27 -5.80
N VAL A 127 -13.04 22.87 -4.63
CA VAL A 127 -12.34 21.60 -4.42
C VAL A 127 -13.33 20.43 -4.43
N ARG A 128 -13.01 19.38 -5.21
CA ARG A 128 -13.85 18.19 -5.41
C ARG A 128 -13.17 16.92 -4.86
N PRO A 129 -13.92 15.82 -4.64
CA PRO A 129 -13.31 14.54 -4.26
C PRO A 129 -12.20 14.09 -5.20
N GLN A 130 -12.36 14.34 -6.51
CA GLN A 130 -11.36 14.01 -7.52
C GLN A 130 -10.06 14.84 -7.36
N THR A 131 -10.17 16.11 -6.93
CA THR A 131 -9.01 16.95 -6.60
C THR A 131 -8.18 16.34 -5.47
N HIS A 132 -8.84 15.87 -4.40
CA HIS A 132 -8.18 15.16 -3.31
C HIS A 132 -7.54 13.85 -3.76
N ARG A 133 -8.23 13.07 -4.61
CA ARG A 133 -7.71 11.82 -5.15
C ARG A 133 -6.43 12.06 -5.97
N HIS A 134 -6.43 13.03 -6.87
CA HIS A 134 -5.27 13.38 -7.68
C HIS A 134 -4.10 13.86 -6.82
N LEU A 135 -4.36 14.70 -5.83
CA LEU A 135 -3.34 15.15 -4.88
C LEU A 135 -2.73 13.96 -4.11
N THR A 136 -3.57 13.01 -3.66
CA THR A 136 -3.14 11.80 -2.97
C THR A 136 -2.29 10.90 -3.87
N ILE A 137 -2.69 10.71 -5.12
CA ILE A 137 -1.92 9.90 -6.08
C ILE A 137 -0.57 10.57 -6.37
N CYS A 138 -0.54 11.90 -6.58
CA CYS A 138 0.72 12.63 -6.76
C CYS A 138 1.67 12.42 -5.57
N ALA A 139 1.17 12.55 -4.34
CA ALA A 139 1.95 12.31 -3.13
C ALA A 139 2.47 10.86 -3.04
N LEU A 140 1.61 9.87 -3.29
CA LEU A 140 1.97 8.46 -3.26
C LEU A 140 3.02 8.11 -4.32
N MET A 141 2.89 8.66 -5.53
CA MET A 141 3.86 8.50 -6.62
C MET A 141 5.16 9.29 -6.39
N GLY A 142 5.26 10.00 -5.26
CA GLY A 142 6.46 10.69 -4.83
C GLY A 142 6.69 12.05 -5.51
N VAL A 143 5.66 12.68 -6.08
CA VAL A 143 5.76 14.07 -6.55
C VAL A 143 5.94 14.99 -5.35
N ARG A 144 7.06 15.71 -5.32
CA ARG A 144 7.46 16.54 -4.16
C ARG A 144 7.09 18.01 -4.31
N THR A 145 6.75 18.45 -5.52
CA THR A 145 6.34 19.83 -5.82
C THR A 145 4.96 19.84 -6.46
N VAL A 146 4.02 20.55 -5.86
CA VAL A 146 2.68 20.74 -6.40
C VAL A 146 2.41 22.22 -6.60
N ILE A 147 2.00 22.60 -7.82
CA ILE A 147 1.51 23.93 -8.16
C ILE A 147 -0.01 23.85 -8.23
N ILE A 148 -0.68 24.52 -7.31
CA ILE A 148 -2.14 24.64 -7.31
C ILE A 148 -2.50 25.77 -8.27
N ALA A 149 -3.04 25.44 -9.44
CA ALA A 149 -3.53 26.42 -10.40
C ALA A 149 -5.04 26.59 -10.21
N VAL A 150 -5.43 27.68 -9.51
CA VAL A 150 -6.84 28.04 -9.35
C VAL A 150 -7.29 28.73 -10.64
N ASN A 151 -7.95 27.96 -11.50
CA ASN A 151 -8.29 28.36 -12.86
C ASN A 151 -9.72 28.94 -12.94
N LYS A 152 -9.97 29.65 -14.05
CA LYS A 152 -11.24 30.32 -14.35
C LYS A 152 -11.58 31.44 -13.32
N MET A 153 -10.54 32.14 -12.86
CA MET A 153 -10.72 33.29 -11.98
C MET A 153 -11.59 34.39 -12.60
N ASP A 154 -11.60 34.48 -13.92
CA ASP A 154 -12.49 35.35 -14.68
C ASP A 154 -13.98 35.10 -14.44
N LEU A 155 -14.38 33.84 -14.21
CA LEU A 155 -15.79 33.48 -13.94
C LEU A 155 -16.25 33.86 -12.53
N VAL A 156 -15.33 34.09 -11.60
CA VAL A 156 -15.62 34.50 -10.22
C VAL A 156 -15.19 35.95 -9.96
N GLY A 157 -15.04 36.75 -11.03
CA GLY A 157 -14.69 38.16 -10.93
C GLY A 157 -13.32 38.43 -10.30
N TYR A 158 -12.38 37.49 -10.39
CA TYR A 158 -11.03 37.56 -9.84
C TYR A 158 -10.99 37.76 -8.32
N GLU A 159 -11.97 37.19 -7.61
CA GLU A 159 -12.17 37.39 -6.17
C GLU A 159 -11.06 36.70 -5.35
N HIS A 160 -10.38 37.48 -4.48
CA HIS A 160 -9.31 37.00 -3.61
C HIS A 160 -9.81 35.97 -2.58
N ALA A 161 -11.02 36.16 -2.02
CA ALA A 161 -11.57 35.27 -1.00
C ALA A 161 -11.77 33.84 -1.53
N THR A 162 -12.28 33.70 -2.76
CA THR A 162 -12.47 32.40 -3.42
C THR A 162 -11.12 31.69 -3.64
N TYR A 163 -10.09 32.44 -4.03
CA TYR A 163 -8.74 31.89 -4.17
C TYR A 163 -8.16 31.39 -2.84
N GLU A 164 -8.28 32.18 -1.77
CA GLU A 164 -7.78 31.80 -0.44
C GLU A 164 -8.50 30.57 0.13
N GLU A 165 -9.81 30.47 -0.03
CA GLU A 165 -10.59 29.31 0.41
C GLU A 165 -10.10 28.03 -0.27
N ILE A 166 -10.01 28.03 -1.61
CA ILE A 166 -9.58 26.86 -2.39
C ILE A 166 -8.15 26.46 -2.02
N THR A 167 -7.24 27.42 -2.00
CA THR A 167 -5.82 27.14 -1.69
C THR A 167 -5.63 26.67 -0.26
N GLY A 168 -6.38 27.19 0.69
CA GLY A 168 -6.37 26.75 2.09
C GLY A 168 -6.73 25.27 2.26
N ILE A 169 -7.80 24.82 1.58
CA ILE A 169 -8.23 23.41 1.60
C ILE A 169 -7.15 22.50 1.00
N VAL A 170 -6.64 22.84 -0.20
CA VAL A 170 -5.66 21.99 -0.90
C VAL A 170 -4.32 21.98 -0.17
N ARG A 171 -3.83 23.11 0.35
CA ARG A 171 -2.59 23.19 1.15
C ARG A 171 -2.67 22.34 2.41
N THR A 172 -3.83 22.34 3.10
CA THR A 172 -4.07 21.48 4.27
C THR A 172 -3.98 20.00 3.88
N GLY A 173 -4.59 19.63 2.75
CA GLY A 173 -4.48 18.27 2.19
C GLY A 173 -3.04 17.89 1.84
N ALA A 174 -2.31 18.77 1.19
CA ALA A 174 -0.91 18.55 0.79
C ALA A 174 0.03 18.40 2.01
N ALA A 175 -0.16 19.24 3.04
CA ALA A 175 0.60 19.14 4.29
C ALA A 175 0.37 17.80 5.00
N ARG A 176 -0.88 17.32 5.05
CA ARG A 176 -1.24 16.01 5.60
C ARG A 176 -0.58 14.86 4.83
N LEU A 177 -0.44 14.99 3.51
CA LEU A 177 0.19 14.00 2.64
C LEU A 177 1.73 14.12 2.62
N GLY A 178 2.31 15.08 3.33
CA GLY A 178 3.75 15.29 3.42
C GLY A 178 4.39 15.85 2.14
N ILE A 179 3.64 16.56 1.29
CA ILE A 179 4.19 17.22 0.10
C ILE A 179 5.03 18.43 0.54
N PRO A 180 6.35 18.45 0.30
CA PRO A 180 7.22 19.44 0.89
C PRO A 180 7.12 20.83 0.26
N GLN A 181 6.76 20.93 -1.03
CA GLN A 181 6.68 22.20 -1.73
C GLN A 181 5.31 22.38 -2.39
N VAL A 182 4.60 23.42 -2.00
CA VAL A 182 3.29 23.76 -2.54
C VAL A 182 3.27 25.24 -2.90
N LEU A 183 3.07 25.53 -4.19
CA LEU A 183 2.86 26.87 -4.71
C LEU A 183 1.41 27.02 -5.17
N SER A 184 0.80 28.19 -5.01
CA SER A 184 -0.56 28.44 -5.47
C SER A 184 -0.58 29.66 -6.37
N ILE A 185 -1.21 29.53 -7.55
CA ILE A 185 -1.25 30.55 -8.58
C ILE A 185 -2.70 30.71 -9.06
N PRO A 186 -3.31 31.90 -8.94
CA PRO A 186 -4.62 32.17 -9.53
C PRO A 186 -4.43 32.44 -11.03
N VAL A 187 -5.15 31.71 -11.88
CA VAL A 187 -5.01 31.81 -13.35
C VAL A 187 -6.36 31.93 -14.04
N SER A 188 -6.34 32.48 -15.25
CA SER A 188 -7.36 32.25 -16.27
C SER A 188 -6.68 31.68 -17.52
N ALA A 189 -6.84 30.37 -17.75
CA ALA A 189 -6.25 29.72 -18.91
C ALA A 189 -6.80 30.28 -20.25
N VAL A 190 -8.04 30.79 -20.26
CA VAL A 190 -8.67 31.39 -21.44
C VAL A 190 -8.19 32.82 -21.64
N ALA A 191 -8.12 33.65 -20.61
CA ALA A 191 -7.65 35.04 -20.73
C ALA A 191 -6.10 35.16 -20.78
N GLY A 192 -5.38 34.17 -20.18
CA GLY A 192 -3.91 34.17 -20.09
C GLY A 192 -3.38 34.79 -18.80
N ASP A 193 -4.28 35.16 -17.89
CA ASP A 193 -3.91 35.80 -16.62
C ASP A 193 -3.02 34.90 -15.77
N ASN A 194 -1.86 35.38 -15.36
CA ASN A 194 -0.82 34.69 -14.56
C ASN A 194 -0.32 33.36 -15.14
N VAL A 195 -0.53 33.12 -16.44
CA VAL A 195 0.02 31.94 -17.12
C VAL A 195 1.46 32.23 -17.55
N THR A 196 1.67 33.19 -18.47
CA THR A 196 2.99 33.61 -18.93
C THR A 196 3.31 35.07 -18.59
N ALA A 197 2.29 35.88 -18.34
CA ALA A 197 2.39 37.26 -17.92
C ALA A 197 1.50 37.55 -16.71
N SER A 198 1.95 38.48 -15.86
CA SER A 198 1.19 38.88 -14.67
C SER A 198 -0.13 39.57 -15.04
N SER A 199 -1.20 39.24 -14.30
CA SER A 199 -2.53 39.78 -14.55
C SER A 199 -2.72 41.15 -13.90
N SER A 200 -3.26 42.10 -14.67
CA SER A 200 -3.72 43.36 -14.10
C SER A 200 -5.08 43.27 -13.40
N ALA A 201 -5.85 42.19 -13.66
CA ALA A 201 -7.14 41.96 -13.02
C ALA A 201 -7.01 41.40 -11.58
N MET A 202 -5.83 40.90 -11.21
CA MET A 202 -5.53 40.35 -9.88
C MET A 202 -4.39 41.13 -9.20
N PRO A 203 -4.55 42.44 -8.90
CA PRO A 203 -3.49 43.26 -8.30
C PRO A 203 -3.11 42.82 -6.87
N TRP A 204 -3.93 42.01 -6.25
CA TRP A 204 -3.69 41.42 -4.95
C TRP A 204 -2.71 40.22 -5.00
N TYR A 205 -2.45 39.66 -6.19
CA TYR A 205 -1.49 38.57 -6.35
C TYR A 205 -0.11 39.12 -6.74
N ALA A 206 0.86 38.94 -5.87
CA ALA A 206 2.24 39.39 -6.07
C ALA A 206 3.23 38.22 -6.31
N GLY A 207 2.71 36.99 -6.51
CA GLY A 207 3.51 35.81 -6.77
C GLY A 207 3.94 35.69 -8.25
N PRO A 208 4.73 34.64 -8.59
CA PRO A 208 5.18 34.39 -9.95
C PRO A 208 4.02 33.94 -10.85
N THR A 209 4.19 34.16 -12.15
CA THR A 209 3.38 33.50 -13.17
C THR A 209 3.68 31.98 -13.18
N LEU A 210 2.81 31.20 -13.83
CA LEU A 210 3.03 29.76 -13.96
C LEU A 210 4.33 29.46 -14.73
N LEU A 211 4.61 30.19 -15.78
CA LEU A 211 5.84 30.04 -16.58
C LEU A 211 7.10 30.36 -15.78
N GLU A 212 7.08 31.43 -14.98
CA GLU A 212 8.18 31.81 -14.08
C GLU A 212 8.41 30.74 -13.00
N ALA A 213 7.34 30.24 -12.38
CA ALA A 213 7.42 29.17 -11.38
C ALA A 213 8.05 27.89 -11.93
N LEU A 214 7.73 27.52 -13.18
CA LEU A 214 8.35 26.37 -13.86
C LEU A 214 9.81 26.63 -14.25
N ALA A 215 10.14 27.87 -14.65
CA ALA A 215 11.49 28.23 -15.04
C ALA A 215 12.47 28.27 -13.84
N GLU A 216 11.99 28.69 -12.69
CA GLU A 216 12.76 28.81 -11.44
C GLU A 216 12.78 27.51 -10.62
N TRP A 217 11.94 26.53 -10.97
CA TRP A 217 11.88 25.28 -10.21
C TRP A 217 13.23 24.55 -10.20
N GLU A 218 13.64 24.11 -9.05
CA GLU A 218 14.80 23.24 -8.85
C GLU A 218 14.40 21.97 -8.08
N PRO A 219 15.03 20.82 -8.39
CA PRO A 219 14.76 19.57 -7.66
C PRO A 219 15.04 19.74 -6.18
N ILE A 220 14.15 19.22 -5.35
CA ILE A 220 14.39 19.15 -3.90
C ILE A 220 15.45 18.07 -3.67
N PRO A 221 16.62 18.40 -3.10
CA PRO A 221 17.68 17.43 -2.82
C PRO A 221 17.15 16.33 -1.87
N ASP A 222 17.62 15.11 -2.07
CA ASP A 222 17.41 14.05 -1.09
C ASP A 222 18.23 14.33 0.17
N ALA A 223 17.67 13.94 1.33
CA ALA A 223 18.28 14.25 2.62
C ALA A 223 19.64 13.57 2.84
N GLU A 224 19.86 12.40 2.21
CA GLU A 224 21.11 11.65 2.23
C GLU A 224 21.43 11.10 0.83
N PRO A 225 22.72 10.95 0.47
CA PRO A 225 23.10 10.33 -0.78
C PRO A 225 22.64 8.87 -0.78
N ALA A 226 21.83 8.50 -1.74
CA ALA A 226 21.33 7.15 -1.88
C ALA A 226 22.50 6.17 -2.16
N SER A 227 22.46 4.99 -1.56
CA SER A 227 23.38 3.90 -1.88
C SER A 227 23.13 3.39 -3.29
N LEU A 228 24.17 2.87 -3.97
CA LEU A 228 24.07 2.32 -5.32
C LEU A 228 22.92 1.31 -5.45
N ARG A 229 22.08 1.54 -6.46
CA ARG A 229 21.10 0.58 -6.99
C ARG A 229 21.24 0.51 -8.51
N PHE A 230 21.57 -0.68 -8.99
CA PHE A 230 21.80 -0.95 -10.41
C PHE A 230 21.04 -2.21 -10.84
N PRO A 231 19.79 -2.10 -11.26
CA PRO A 231 19.02 -3.20 -11.82
C PRO A 231 19.62 -3.67 -13.15
N VAL A 232 19.91 -4.95 -13.27
CA VAL A 232 20.48 -5.54 -14.48
C VAL A 232 19.36 -5.75 -15.51
N GLN A 233 19.44 -5.02 -16.61
CA GLN A 233 18.48 -5.09 -17.71
C GLN A 233 18.90 -6.08 -18.79
N PHE A 234 20.20 -6.21 -19.01
CA PHE A 234 20.75 -7.09 -20.06
C PHE A 234 22.15 -7.60 -19.69
N ILE A 235 22.49 -8.82 -20.11
CA ILE A 235 23.82 -9.39 -19.94
C ILE A 235 24.51 -9.37 -21.29
N VAL A 236 25.60 -8.62 -21.39
CA VAL A 236 26.44 -8.49 -22.59
C VAL A 236 27.53 -9.56 -22.53
N ARG A 237 27.63 -10.37 -23.57
CA ARG A 237 28.74 -11.30 -23.79
C ARG A 237 29.36 -10.99 -25.15
N ALA A 238 30.68 -10.80 -25.19
CA ALA A 238 31.41 -10.54 -26.42
C ALA A 238 32.64 -11.46 -26.51
N GLU A 239 33.31 -11.45 -27.65
CA GLU A 239 34.57 -12.19 -27.87
C GLU A 239 35.63 -11.79 -26.83
N GLY A 240 36.51 -12.71 -26.45
CA GLY A 240 37.58 -12.47 -25.50
C GLY A 240 37.19 -12.54 -24.04
N ASN A 241 36.17 -13.32 -23.66
CA ASN A 241 35.71 -13.52 -22.28
C ASN A 241 35.06 -12.28 -21.65
N PHE A 242 34.61 -11.30 -22.45
CA PHE A 242 33.90 -10.12 -21.91
C PHE A 242 32.51 -10.52 -21.41
N ARG A 243 32.26 -10.29 -20.13
CA ARG A 243 30.95 -10.42 -19.50
C ARG A 243 30.60 -9.11 -18.79
N GLY A 244 29.61 -8.41 -19.30
CA GLY A 244 29.14 -7.15 -18.76
C GLY A 244 27.67 -7.21 -18.37
N TYR A 245 27.30 -6.44 -17.35
CA TYR A 245 25.96 -6.29 -16.85
C TYR A 245 25.46 -4.90 -17.23
N ALA A 246 24.57 -4.80 -18.18
CA ALA A 246 24.04 -3.52 -18.68
C ALA A 246 22.77 -3.14 -17.94
N GLY A 247 22.65 -1.86 -17.60
CA GLY A 247 21.51 -1.28 -16.91
C GLY A 247 21.64 0.22 -16.75
N THR A 248 20.76 0.78 -15.93
CA THR A 248 20.80 2.18 -15.54
C THR A 248 21.07 2.29 -14.05
N VAL A 249 21.92 3.20 -13.63
CA VAL A 249 22.10 3.54 -12.22
C VAL A 249 20.82 4.26 -11.76
N VAL A 250 19.99 3.59 -10.98
CA VAL A 250 18.69 4.15 -10.53
C VAL A 250 18.80 4.91 -9.21
N ALA A 251 19.86 4.63 -8.42
CA ALA A 251 20.19 5.39 -7.23
C ALA A 251 21.69 5.33 -6.95
N GLY A 252 22.23 6.37 -6.31
CA GLY A 252 23.62 6.47 -5.91
C GLY A 252 24.60 6.70 -7.05
N GLU A 253 25.84 6.31 -6.80
CA GLU A 253 26.97 6.40 -7.75
C GLU A 253 27.81 5.13 -7.69
N VAL A 254 28.63 4.91 -8.72
CA VAL A 254 29.52 3.76 -8.82
C VAL A 254 30.87 4.16 -9.42
N ARG A 255 31.95 3.55 -8.90
CA ARG A 255 33.33 3.72 -9.37
C ARG A 255 34.01 2.37 -9.53
N PRO A 256 35.00 2.23 -10.43
CA PRO A 256 35.87 1.04 -10.44
C PRO A 256 36.54 0.85 -9.07
N GLY A 257 36.51 -0.39 -8.57
CA GLY A 257 37.01 -0.76 -7.24
C GLY A 257 35.96 -0.83 -6.15
N ASP A 258 34.76 -0.26 -6.36
CA ASP A 258 33.68 -0.29 -5.37
C ASP A 258 33.25 -1.73 -5.07
N ALA A 259 33.05 -2.02 -3.78
CA ALA A 259 32.49 -3.28 -3.33
C ALA A 259 30.98 -3.29 -3.55
N VAL A 260 30.48 -4.30 -4.22
CA VAL A 260 29.07 -4.49 -4.54
C VAL A 260 28.56 -5.86 -4.08
N VAL A 261 27.27 -5.94 -3.89
CA VAL A 261 26.57 -7.19 -3.59
C VAL A 261 25.48 -7.43 -4.63
N ILE A 262 25.34 -8.67 -5.06
CA ILE A 262 24.20 -9.10 -5.85
C ILE A 262 23.07 -9.37 -4.86
N ALA A 263 22.07 -8.50 -4.84
CA ALA A 263 21.06 -8.46 -3.79
C ALA A 263 20.32 -9.80 -3.62
N ASP A 264 20.05 -10.49 -4.70
CA ASP A 264 19.32 -11.77 -4.71
C ASP A 264 20.09 -12.93 -4.09
N SER A 265 21.37 -13.03 -4.38
CA SER A 265 22.22 -14.15 -3.95
C SER A 265 23.07 -13.83 -2.73
N GLY A 266 23.18 -12.54 -2.36
CA GLY A 266 24.10 -12.07 -1.32
C GLY A 266 25.58 -12.17 -1.68
N ARG A 267 25.92 -12.54 -2.94
CA ARG A 267 27.31 -12.68 -3.38
C ARG A 267 27.98 -11.33 -3.52
N MET A 268 29.18 -11.22 -3.02
CA MET A 268 30.00 -10.02 -3.07
C MET A 268 30.90 -10.04 -4.30
N ALA A 269 31.13 -8.87 -4.90
CA ALA A 269 32.10 -8.66 -5.97
C ALA A 269 32.64 -7.23 -5.90
N LYS A 270 33.60 -6.90 -6.77
CA LYS A 270 34.04 -5.51 -6.97
C LYS A 270 33.81 -5.10 -8.41
N VAL A 271 33.44 -3.85 -8.60
CA VAL A 271 33.34 -3.26 -9.93
C VAL A 271 34.75 -3.17 -10.53
N GLU A 272 34.96 -3.83 -11.66
CA GLU A 272 36.23 -3.78 -12.39
C GLU A 272 36.27 -2.58 -13.33
N ARG A 273 35.24 -2.45 -14.19
CA ARG A 273 35.15 -1.39 -15.21
C ARG A 273 33.71 -0.88 -15.34
N ILE A 274 33.58 0.37 -15.76
CA ILE A 274 32.32 0.99 -16.18
C ILE A 274 32.44 1.28 -17.66
N VAL A 275 31.74 0.52 -18.49
CA VAL A 275 31.88 0.54 -19.95
C VAL A 275 30.69 1.24 -20.57
N THR A 276 30.96 2.15 -21.52
CA THR A 276 29.94 2.80 -22.36
C THR A 276 30.31 2.68 -23.84
N ALA A 277 29.43 3.15 -24.74
CA ALA A 277 29.73 3.21 -26.17
C ALA A 277 30.90 4.14 -26.51
N ASP A 278 31.14 5.15 -25.69
CA ASP A 278 32.19 6.14 -25.86
C ASP A 278 33.49 5.80 -25.12
N GLY A 279 33.56 4.64 -24.47
CA GLY A 279 34.69 4.16 -23.69
C GLY A 279 34.40 3.94 -22.23
N ASP A 280 35.47 3.67 -21.45
CA ASP A 280 35.37 3.42 -20.01
C ASP A 280 35.22 4.71 -19.22
N LEU A 281 34.38 4.67 -18.19
CA LEU A 281 34.20 5.78 -17.24
C LEU A 281 34.88 5.47 -15.91
N MET A 282 35.38 6.51 -15.25
CA MET A 282 35.91 6.44 -13.87
C MET A 282 34.83 6.64 -12.80
N HIS A 283 33.63 7.05 -13.22
CA HIS A 283 32.50 7.33 -12.34
C HIS A 283 31.20 7.36 -13.14
N ALA A 284 30.13 6.79 -12.58
CA ALA A 284 28.78 6.94 -13.10
C ALA A 284 27.81 7.22 -11.96
N ALA A 285 26.92 8.19 -12.15
CA ALA A 285 25.91 8.62 -11.19
C ALA A 285 24.49 8.22 -11.65
N GLN A 286 23.51 8.45 -10.79
CA GLN A 286 22.12 8.22 -11.07
C GLN A 286 21.69 8.76 -12.44
N GLY A 287 20.93 7.95 -13.18
CA GLY A 287 20.47 8.23 -14.55
C GLY A 287 21.43 7.78 -15.65
N ALA A 288 22.67 7.38 -15.32
CA ALA A 288 23.62 6.90 -16.31
C ALA A 288 23.29 5.49 -16.78
N ALA A 289 23.18 5.29 -18.10
CA ALA A 289 23.05 3.99 -18.73
C ALA A 289 24.47 3.44 -19.01
N ILE A 290 24.84 2.36 -18.35
CA ILE A 290 26.20 1.81 -18.36
C ILE A 290 26.22 0.28 -18.42
N THR A 291 27.41 -0.28 -18.66
CA THR A 291 27.69 -1.71 -18.49
C THR A 291 28.78 -1.87 -17.43
N LEU A 292 28.48 -2.59 -16.36
CA LEU A 292 29.45 -2.93 -15.31
C LEU A 292 30.13 -4.27 -15.65
N THR A 293 31.47 -4.35 -15.46
CA THR A 293 32.17 -5.63 -15.32
C THR A 293 32.58 -5.83 -13.87
N LEU A 294 32.64 -7.08 -13.42
CA LEU A 294 33.02 -7.46 -12.07
C LEU A 294 34.37 -8.17 -12.07
N ASP A 295 35.09 -8.08 -10.97
CA ASP A 295 36.46 -8.62 -10.79
C ASP A 295 36.53 -10.15 -10.88
N HIS A 296 35.42 -10.84 -10.76
CA HIS A 296 35.29 -12.28 -10.96
C HIS A 296 33.88 -12.65 -11.47
N GLU A 297 33.75 -13.88 -11.96
CA GLU A 297 32.48 -14.38 -12.47
C GLU A 297 31.49 -14.63 -11.32
N VAL A 298 30.39 -13.90 -11.33
CA VAL A 298 29.28 -14.05 -10.40
C VAL A 298 28.02 -14.42 -11.18
N ASP A 299 27.20 -15.27 -10.61
CA ASP A 299 25.92 -15.62 -11.19
C ASP A 299 24.94 -14.48 -11.01
N VAL A 300 24.76 -13.71 -12.07
CA VAL A 300 23.85 -12.56 -12.16
C VAL A 300 22.95 -12.77 -13.37
N THR A 301 21.66 -12.57 -13.19
CA THR A 301 20.65 -12.70 -14.25
C THR A 301 19.95 -11.37 -14.50
N ARG A 302 19.23 -11.29 -15.64
CA ARG A 302 18.36 -10.14 -15.91
C ARG A 302 17.32 -10.01 -14.80
N GLY A 303 17.21 -8.79 -14.27
CA GLY A 303 16.31 -8.45 -13.17
C GLY A 303 16.97 -8.48 -11.79
N ASP A 304 18.18 -9.05 -11.64
CA ASP A 304 18.94 -8.94 -10.40
C ASP A 304 19.35 -7.47 -10.13
N VAL A 305 19.57 -7.14 -8.89
CA VAL A 305 20.02 -5.81 -8.48
C VAL A 305 21.45 -5.88 -7.96
N ILE A 306 22.36 -5.17 -8.61
CA ILE A 306 23.70 -4.91 -8.07
C ILE A 306 23.61 -3.68 -7.18
N ALA A 307 23.91 -3.83 -5.90
CA ALA A 307 23.80 -2.78 -4.90
C ALA A 307 25.15 -2.54 -4.20
N ALA A 308 25.31 -1.37 -3.57
CA ALA A 308 26.45 -1.12 -2.70
C ALA A 308 26.50 -2.17 -1.58
N ALA A 309 27.69 -2.67 -1.30
CA ALA A 309 27.91 -3.55 -0.16
C ALA A 309 27.91 -2.75 1.14
N GLY A 310 27.28 -3.27 2.20
CA GLY A 310 27.27 -2.61 3.51
C GLY A 310 25.93 -2.76 4.24
N PRO A 311 25.74 -2.00 5.34
CA PRO A 311 24.53 -2.09 6.15
C PRO A 311 23.25 -1.65 5.39
N ASP A 312 23.40 -0.78 4.39
CA ASP A 312 22.29 -0.27 3.56
C ASP A 312 22.04 -1.12 2.31
N ALA A 313 22.68 -2.30 2.22
CA ALA A 313 22.42 -3.22 1.12
C ALA A 313 20.96 -3.67 1.14
N VAL A 314 20.28 -3.55 -0.02
CA VAL A 314 18.93 -4.06 -0.18
C VAL A 314 18.91 -5.56 0.08
N GLN A 315 18.00 -6.01 0.92
CA GLN A 315 17.90 -7.42 1.26
C GLN A 315 16.60 -8.00 0.71
N PRO A 316 16.66 -9.17 0.07
CA PRO A 316 15.47 -9.82 -0.46
C PRO A 316 14.47 -10.16 0.65
N ALA A 317 13.19 -10.01 0.34
CA ALA A 317 12.10 -10.43 1.19
C ALA A 317 10.99 -11.09 0.34
N ASP A 318 10.35 -12.11 0.90
CA ASP A 318 9.21 -12.82 0.29
C ASP A 318 7.87 -12.26 0.77
N ARG A 319 7.90 -11.35 1.73
CA ARG A 319 6.73 -10.63 2.24
C ARG A 319 7.05 -9.17 2.47
N PHE A 320 6.12 -8.30 2.09
CA PHE A 320 6.25 -6.86 2.31
C PHE A 320 4.90 -6.18 2.41
N ALA A 321 4.88 -5.05 3.13
CA ALA A 321 3.75 -4.14 3.16
C ALA A 321 3.87 -3.15 2.00
N ALA A 322 2.76 -2.88 1.32
CA ALA A 322 2.71 -1.94 0.22
C ALA A 322 1.43 -1.10 0.25
N ASP A 323 1.47 0.08 -0.34
CA ASP A 323 0.27 0.80 -0.72
C ASP A 323 -0.10 0.39 -2.15
N LEU A 324 -1.34 0.02 -2.37
CA LEU A 324 -1.88 -0.26 -3.70
C LEU A 324 -2.86 0.82 -4.12
N VAL A 325 -2.75 1.24 -5.38
CA VAL A 325 -3.84 1.89 -6.11
C VAL A 325 -4.50 0.79 -6.93
N TRP A 326 -5.72 0.43 -6.59
CA TRP A 326 -6.44 -0.63 -7.29
C TRP A 326 -7.07 -0.10 -8.58
N LEU A 327 -6.77 -0.73 -9.70
CA LEU A 327 -7.11 -0.28 -11.05
C LEU A 327 -8.05 -1.25 -11.78
N GLY A 328 -8.24 -2.45 -11.23
CA GLY A 328 -9.10 -3.48 -11.79
C GLY A 328 -10.57 -3.12 -11.65
N GLU A 329 -11.40 -3.45 -12.65
CA GLU A 329 -12.85 -3.29 -12.57
C GLU A 329 -13.47 -4.22 -11.52
N GLU A 330 -12.94 -5.44 -11.42
CA GLU A 330 -13.31 -6.35 -10.34
C GLU A 330 -12.57 -6.00 -9.04
N PRO A 331 -13.24 -6.10 -7.89
CA PRO A 331 -12.60 -5.86 -6.60
C PRO A 331 -11.42 -6.81 -6.35
N LEU A 332 -10.47 -6.36 -5.55
CA LEU A 332 -9.33 -7.17 -5.12
C LEU A 332 -9.81 -8.47 -4.48
N ALA A 333 -9.52 -9.61 -5.11
CA ALA A 333 -9.85 -10.92 -4.58
C ALA A 333 -8.76 -11.42 -3.62
N HIS A 334 -9.17 -11.70 -2.38
CA HIS A 334 -8.30 -12.24 -1.34
C HIS A 334 -7.78 -13.63 -1.74
N GLY A 335 -6.48 -13.87 -1.55
CA GLY A 335 -5.86 -15.16 -1.89
C GLY A 335 -5.66 -15.44 -3.38
N ARG A 336 -6.13 -14.54 -4.27
CA ARG A 336 -5.88 -14.69 -5.72
C ARG A 336 -4.41 -14.43 -6.03
N SER A 337 -3.84 -15.28 -6.90
CA SER A 337 -2.47 -15.14 -7.38
C SER A 337 -2.42 -14.17 -8.56
N TYR A 338 -1.64 -13.12 -8.43
CA TYR A 338 -1.31 -12.15 -9.47
C TYR A 338 0.13 -12.35 -9.95
N LEU A 339 0.49 -11.73 -11.06
CA LEU A 339 1.87 -11.57 -11.48
C LEU A 339 2.37 -10.20 -11.01
N LEU A 340 3.33 -10.18 -10.09
CA LEU A 340 4.01 -8.96 -9.69
C LEU A 340 5.14 -8.68 -10.65
N ILE A 341 5.16 -7.47 -11.22
CA ILE A 341 6.20 -6.98 -12.13
C ILE A 341 6.90 -5.80 -11.48
N SER A 342 8.22 -5.93 -11.25
CA SER A 342 9.08 -4.84 -10.78
C SER A 342 10.35 -4.79 -11.64
N GLY A 343 10.56 -3.66 -12.30
CA GLY A 343 11.65 -3.50 -13.28
C GLY A 343 11.60 -4.56 -14.39
N SER A 344 12.68 -5.34 -14.52
CA SER A 344 12.79 -6.42 -15.51
C SER A 344 12.35 -7.78 -14.98
N ARG A 345 11.80 -7.87 -13.78
CA ARG A 345 11.44 -9.10 -13.08
C ARG A 345 9.94 -9.30 -12.97
N SER A 346 9.50 -10.53 -13.09
CA SER A 346 8.12 -10.93 -12.81
C SER A 346 8.09 -12.16 -11.92
N VAL A 347 7.22 -12.14 -10.89
CA VAL A 347 7.04 -13.24 -9.94
C VAL A 347 5.56 -13.39 -9.56
N PRO A 348 5.09 -14.63 -9.32
CA PRO A 348 3.78 -14.82 -8.72
C PRO A 348 3.73 -14.17 -7.33
N ALA A 349 2.62 -13.50 -7.05
CA ALA A 349 2.39 -12.81 -5.79
C ALA A 349 0.93 -12.93 -5.37
N THR A 350 0.69 -12.95 -4.08
CA THR A 350 -0.64 -13.01 -3.49
C THR A 350 -0.80 -11.87 -2.50
N VAL A 351 -1.91 -11.14 -2.57
CA VAL A 351 -2.30 -10.21 -1.52
C VAL A 351 -2.88 -11.02 -0.37
N THR A 352 -2.14 -11.08 0.73
CA THR A 352 -2.50 -11.91 1.89
C THR A 352 -3.40 -11.19 2.88
N ASN A 353 -3.37 -9.85 2.89
CA ASN A 353 -4.19 -9.04 3.78
C ASN A 353 -4.38 -7.63 3.23
N VAL A 354 -5.56 -7.04 3.44
CA VAL A 354 -5.84 -5.61 3.27
C VAL A 354 -5.94 -4.99 4.66
N ARG A 355 -4.94 -4.23 5.08
CA ARG A 355 -4.89 -3.63 6.42
C ARG A 355 -5.92 -2.53 6.62
N HIS A 356 -6.01 -1.64 5.64
CA HIS A 356 -6.99 -0.54 5.60
C HIS A 356 -7.06 0.05 4.20
N LYS A 357 -8.14 0.75 3.92
CA LYS A 357 -8.24 1.65 2.77
C LYS A 357 -8.13 3.11 3.22
N LEU A 358 -7.57 3.93 2.35
CA LEU A 358 -7.39 5.36 2.57
C LEU A 358 -8.61 6.12 2.06
N ASP A 359 -9.27 6.88 2.93
CA ASP A 359 -10.21 7.90 2.50
C ASP A 359 -9.43 9.12 1.98
N VAL A 360 -9.49 9.35 0.69
CA VAL A 360 -8.70 10.40 0.02
C VAL A 360 -9.12 11.82 0.42
N VAL A 361 -10.35 12.01 0.92
CA VAL A 361 -10.87 13.32 1.34
C VAL A 361 -10.44 13.62 2.77
N THR A 362 -10.71 12.70 3.69
CA THR A 362 -10.44 12.89 5.12
C THR A 362 -9.03 12.49 5.53
N GLY A 363 -8.38 11.61 4.74
CA GLY A 363 -7.11 10.96 5.07
C GLY A 363 -7.25 9.87 6.14
N ALA A 364 -8.46 9.49 6.50
CA ALA A 364 -8.72 8.45 7.48
C ALA A 364 -8.36 7.06 6.93
N HIS A 365 -7.87 6.20 7.80
CA HIS A 365 -7.63 4.79 7.51
C HIS A 365 -8.87 3.99 7.91
N ASN A 366 -9.63 3.57 6.91
CA ASN A 366 -10.85 2.81 7.12
C ASN A 366 -10.57 1.31 7.03
N ALA A 367 -11.12 0.53 7.96
CA ALA A 367 -11.04 -0.92 7.86
C ALA A 367 -11.64 -1.41 6.54
N ALA A 368 -10.91 -2.25 5.83
CA ALA A 368 -11.34 -2.82 4.57
C ALA A 368 -10.76 -4.22 4.38
N ARG A 369 -11.41 -5.03 3.57
CA ARG A 369 -10.98 -6.39 3.20
C ARG A 369 -10.73 -6.54 1.72
N ILE A 370 -11.36 -5.69 0.94
CA ILE A 370 -11.25 -5.60 -0.50
C ILE A 370 -10.93 -4.16 -0.86
N LEU A 371 -10.38 -3.96 -2.03
CA LEU A 371 -10.25 -2.65 -2.67
C LEU A 371 -11.08 -2.69 -3.95
N GLU A 372 -11.95 -1.71 -4.11
CA GLU A 372 -12.69 -1.47 -5.34
C GLU A 372 -11.87 -0.60 -6.30
N MET A 373 -12.31 -0.51 -7.55
CA MET A 373 -11.65 0.30 -8.57
C MET A 373 -11.42 1.74 -8.08
N ASN A 374 -10.19 2.24 -8.23
CA ASN A 374 -9.71 3.56 -7.82
C ASN A 374 -9.59 3.76 -6.29
N GLU A 375 -9.77 2.71 -5.51
CA GLU A 375 -9.45 2.78 -4.08
C GLU A 375 -7.95 2.60 -3.83
N ILE A 376 -7.50 3.25 -2.77
CA ILE A 376 -6.11 3.19 -2.30
C ILE A 376 -6.09 2.50 -0.95
N GLY A 377 -5.23 1.51 -0.76
CA GLY A 377 -5.15 0.80 0.50
C GLY A 377 -3.78 0.25 0.83
N ARG A 378 -3.52 0.05 2.11
CA ARG A 378 -2.35 -0.63 2.64
C ARG A 378 -2.60 -2.12 2.66
N VAL A 379 -1.71 -2.89 2.01
CA VAL A 379 -1.83 -4.34 1.90
C VAL A 379 -0.56 -5.04 2.34
N GLU A 380 -0.68 -6.34 2.59
CA GLU A 380 0.44 -7.27 2.74
C GLU A 380 0.49 -8.19 1.53
N ILE A 381 1.69 -8.34 0.98
CA ILE A 381 1.93 -9.15 -0.22
C ILE A 381 2.94 -10.23 0.12
N ALA A 382 2.66 -11.46 -0.31
CA ALA A 382 3.59 -12.57 -0.32
C ALA A 382 3.96 -12.91 -1.76
N THR A 383 5.24 -13.23 -2.00
CA THR A 383 5.77 -13.64 -3.30
C THR A 383 6.34 -15.06 -3.21
N ASP A 384 6.29 -15.80 -4.32
CA ASP A 384 6.78 -17.19 -4.38
C ASP A 384 8.30 -17.31 -4.19
N ARG A 385 9.02 -16.21 -4.37
CA ARG A 385 10.47 -16.11 -4.10
C ARG A 385 10.81 -14.71 -3.59
N PRO A 386 11.86 -14.58 -2.77
CA PRO A 386 12.29 -13.29 -2.26
C PRO A 386 12.63 -12.30 -3.38
N LEU A 387 12.30 -11.04 -3.18
CA LEU A 387 12.61 -9.92 -4.07
C LEU A 387 13.40 -8.85 -3.33
N PRO A 388 14.45 -8.28 -3.94
CA PRO A 388 15.15 -7.13 -3.40
C PRO A 388 14.33 -5.85 -3.68
N MET A 389 13.45 -5.50 -2.75
CA MET A 389 12.58 -4.33 -2.84
C MET A 389 13.00 -3.29 -1.83
N ASP A 390 13.28 -2.09 -2.30
CA ASP A 390 13.48 -0.92 -1.41
C ASP A 390 12.11 -0.32 -1.02
N PRO A 391 12.01 0.43 0.08
CA PRO A 391 10.90 1.33 0.27
C PRO A 391 10.80 2.32 -0.91
N TYR A 392 9.60 2.54 -1.41
CA TYR A 392 9.38 3.41 -2.58
C TYR A 392 9.88 4.84 -2.36
N ASP A 393 9.79 5.32 -1.12
CA ASP A 393 10.28 6.65 -0.73
C ASP A 393 11.82 6.76 -0.80
N THR A 394 12.53 5.62 -0.70
CA THR A 394 13.99 5.55 -0.77
C THR A 394 14.47 5.38 -2.22
N CYS A 395 13.84 4.49 -2.97
CA CYS A 395 14.16 4.26 -4.38
C CYS A 395 12.90 3.84 -5.15
N ARG A 396 12.40 4.75 -6.01
CA ARG A 396 11.15 4.51 -6.77
C ARG A 396 11.27 3.33 -7.72
N ASP A 397 12.40 3.21 -8.42
CA ASP A 397 12.61 2.19 -9.45
C ASP A 397 12.67 0.76 -8.89
N THR A 398 13.18 0.57 -7.68
CA THR A 398 13.24 -0.73 -7.00
C THR A 398 12.11 -0.94 -6.01
N GLY A 399 11.40 0.12 -5.62
CA GLY A 399 10.28 0.08 -4.67
C GLY A 399 8.89 0.03 -5.33
N GLY A 400 8.81 0.35 -6.62
CA GLY A 400 7.57 0.31 -7.39
C GLY A 400 7.32 -1.04 -8.06
N PHE A 401 6.05 -1.44 -8.17
CA PHE A 401 5.66 -2.65 -8.88
C PHE A 401 4.24 -2.54 -9.44
N LEU A 402 3.92 -3.43 -10.38
CA LEU A 402 2.58 -3.61 -10.92
C LEU A 402 2.06 -5.00 -10.52
N LEU A 403 0.76 -5.10 -10.28
CA LEU A 403 0.07 -6.38 -10.24
C LEU A 403 -0.71 -6.57 -11.53
N VAL A 404 -0.50 -7.72 -12.15
CA VAL A 404 -1.15 -8.13 -13.40
C VAL A 404 -1.99 -9.38 -13.12
N ASP A 405 -3.21 -9.37 -13.57
CA ASP A 405 -4.06 -10.55 -13.52
C ASP A 405 -3.52 -11.63 -14.45
N ARG A 406 -3.37 -12.86 -13.94
CA ARG A 406 -2.76 -13.96 -14.70
C ARG A 406 -3.66 -14.55 -15.78
N VAL A 407 -4.96 -14.26 -15.73
CA VAL A 407 -5.95 -14.79 -16.67
C VAL A 407 -6.21 -13.80 -17.80
N THR A 408 -6.51 -12.54 -17.44
CA THR A 408 -6.82 -11.49 -18.41
C THR A 408 -5.60 -10.77 -18.95
N ALA A 409 -4.47 -10.87 -18.25
CA ALA A 409 -3.24 -10.10 -18.50
C ALA A 409 -3.42 -8.57 -18.29
N ASP A 410 -4.50 -8.14 -17.64
CA ASP A 410 -4.72 -6.74 -17.32
C ASP A 410 -3.89 -6.30 -16.12
N THR A 411 -3.39 -5.06 -16.16
CA THR A 411 -2.79 -4.41 -15.00
C THR A 411 -3.89 -4.01 -14.02
N VAL A 412 -3.94 -4.68 -12.87
CA VAL A 412 -5.00 -4.50 -11.86
C VAL A 412 -4.59 -3.63 -10.67
N ALA A 413 -3.29 -3.41 -10.46
CA ALA A 413 -2.84 -2.45 -9.44
C ALA A 413 -1.48 -1.86 -9.75
N ALA A 414 -1.25 -0.64 -9.28
CA ALA A 414 0.07 -0.06 -9.07
C ALA A 414 0.41 -0.12 -7.58
N GLY A 415 1.59 -0.64 -7.25
CA GLY A 415 2.02 -0.89 -5.89
C GLY A 415 3.30 -0.16 -5.52
N LEU A 416 3.37 0.30 -4.28
CA LEU A 416 4.45 1.09 -3.69
C LEU A 416 4.90 0.40 -2.41
N THR A 417 6.06 -0.23 -2.44
CA THR A 417 6.62 -0.93 -1.27
C THR A 417 6.86 0.06 -0.13
N ARG A 418 6.45 -0.31 1.08
CA ARG A 418 6.69 0.47 2.30
C ARG A 418 7.81 -0.10 3.13
N HIS A 419 7.76 -1.36 3.43
CA HIS A 419 8.83 -2.08 4.14
C HIS A 419 8.73 -3.58 3.91
N ALA A 420 9.88 -4.24 3.95
CA ALA A 420 9.95 -5.68 3.97
C ALA A 420 9.44 -6.24 5.31
N MET A 421 8.57 -7.26 5.24
CA MET A 421 8.09 -7.97 6.42
C MET A 421 8.98 -9.19 6.61
N ARG A 422 10.03 -9.03 7.39
CA ARG A 422 10.96 -10.14 7.65
C ARG A 422 10.40 -11.01 8.78
N ARG A 423 10.38 -12.32 8.57
CA ARG A 423 10.42 -13.22 9.73
C ARG A 423 11.76 -12.98 10.42
N ALA A 424 11.72 -12.85 11.74
CA ALA A 424 12.95 -12.79 12.52
C ALA A 424 13.65 -14.16 12.40
N PHE A 425 14.56 -14.29 11.43
CA PHE A 425 15.39 -15.50 11.29
C PHE A 425 16.43 -15.66 12.41
N ASN A 426 16.59 -14.63 13.23
CA ASN A 426 17.52 -14.58 14.35
C ASN A 426 16.85 -14.86 15.70
N VAL A 427 15.65 -15.46 15.71
CA VAL A 427 15.05 -15.95 16.96
C VAL A 427 15.78 -17.24 17.32
N VAL A 428 16.81 -17.11 18.13
CA VAL A 428 17.43 -18.23 18.83
C VAL A 428 16.70 -18.37 20.14
N GLU A 429 16.16 -19.54 20.40
CA GLU A 429 15.56 -19.85 21.69
C GLU A 429 16.64 -19.75 22.76
N HIS A 430 16.46 -18.81 23.69
CA HIS A 430 17.40 -18.63 24.79
C HIS A 430 17.05 -19.63 25.89
N ALA A 431 17.95 -20.55 26.20
CA ALA A 431 17.80 -21.44 27.34
C ALA A 431 17.91 -20.64 28.65
N TYR A 432 16.79 -20.44 29.30
CA TYR A 432 16.76 -19.82 30.64
C TYR A 432 17.07 -20.84 31.71
N ALA A 433 17.74 -20.39 32.78
CA ALA A 433 18.05 -21.23 33.93
C ALA A 433 16.80 -21.68 34.72
N VAL A 434 15.71 -20.91 34.61
CA VAL A 434 14.38 -21.31 35.10
C VAL A 434 13.56 -21.76 33.89
N ASP A 435 13.58 -23.00 33.60
CA ASP A 435 12.86 -23.65 32.49
C ASP A 435 11.42 -24.04 32.86
N HIS A 436 10.75 -24.73 31.95
CA HIS A 436 9.38 -25.20 32.11
C HIS A 436 9.23 -26.16 33.34
N GLU A 437 10.14 -27.12 33.49
CA GLU A 437 10.13 -28.09 34.57
C GLU A 437 10.29 -27.42 35.95
N ALA A 438 11.19 -26.43 36.02
CA ALA A 438 11.39 -25.67 37.27
C ALA A 438 10.14 -24.86 37.65
N ARG A 439 9.40 -24.33 36.67
CA ARG A 439 8.14 -23.61 36.93
C ARG A 439 7.01 -24.57 37.34
N GLU A 440 6.90 -25.70 36.67
CA GLU A 440 5.91 -26.75 37.03
C GLU A 440 6.13 -27.24 38.48
N LEU A 441 7.40 -27.50 38.83
CA LEU A 441 7.75 -27.89 40.19
C LEU A 441 7.38 -26.81 41.21
N LEU A 442 7.61 -25.54 40.88
CA LEU A 442 7.27 -24.42 41.77
C LEU A 442 5.75 -24.26 41.94
N MET A 443 4.98 -24.46 40.87
CA MET A 443 3.52 -24.35 40.91
C MET A 443 2.84 -25.53 41.61
N GLY A 444 3.50 -26.67 41.69
CA GLY A 444 2.99 -27.88 42.38
C GLY A 444 1.87 -28.59 41.63
N HIS A 445 1.66 -28.27 40.37
CA HIS A 445 0.66 -28.92 39.50
C HIS A 445 1.14 -28.87 38.04
N PRO A 446 0.74 -29.84 37.20
CA PRO A 446 1.06 -29.80 35.78
C PRO A 446 0.31 -28.66 35.07
N PRO A 447 1.01 -27.87 34.22
CA PRO A 447 0.36 -26.86 33.43
C PRO A 447 -0.43 -27.49 32.28
N ARG A 448 -1.63 -26.96 32.02
CA ARG A 448 -2.54 -27.45 30.95
C ARG A 448 -3.30 -26.32 30.31
N VAL A 449 -3.72 -26.53 29.07
CA VAL A 449 -4.67 -25.65 28.37
C VAL A 449 -5.99 -26.38 28.25
N VAL A 450 -7.05 -25.82 28.83
CA VAL A 450 -8.43 -26.29 28.69
C VAL A 450 -9.13 -25.46 27.66
N TRP A 451 -9.31 -26.00 26.46
CA TRP A 451 -9.88 -25.30 25.32
C TRP A 451 -11.38 -25.59 25.19
N LEU A 452 -12.20 -24.67 25.73
CA LEU A 452 -13.66 -24.81 25.63
C LEU A 452 -14.14 -24.22 24.29
N THR A 453 -14.79 -25.06 23.48
CA THR A 453 -15.40 -24.71 22.21
C THR A 453 -16.90 -24.98 22.21
N GLY A 454 -17.66 -24.33 21.33
CA GLY A 454 -19.13 -24.47 21.22
C GLY A 454 -19.79 -23.16 20.78
N LEU A 455 -21.10 -23.19 20.51
CA LEU A 455 -21.88 -22.05 20.03
C LEU A 455 -21.85 -20.84 20.99
N PRO A 456 -22.08 -19.60 20.51
CA PRO A 456 -22.35 -18.48 21.41
C PRO A 456 -23.55 -18.81 22.32
N GLY A 457 -23.46 -18.52 23.62
CA GLY A 457 -24.52 -18.85 24.57
C GLY A 457 -24.52 -20.30 25.07
N SER A 458 -23.56 -21.16 24.65
CA SER A 458 -23.52 -22.58 25.09
C SER A 458 -23.10 -22.78 26.55
N GLY A 459 -22.57 -21.76 27.24
CA GLY A 459 -22.18 -21.89 28.67
C GLY A 459 -20.68 -21.95 28.93
N LYS A 460 -19.81 -21.87 27.90
CA LYS A 460 -18.35 -21.96 28.02
C LYS A 460 -17.74 -21.09 29.11
N SER A 461 -18.02 -19.79 29.09
CA SER A 461 -17.46 -18.84 30.07
C SER A 461 -17.97 -19.11 31.49
N THR A 462 -19.22 -19.59 31.63
CA THR A 462 -19.81 -19.97 32.92
C THR A 462 -19.13 -21.18 33.50
N ILE A 463 -18.91 -22.24 32.69
CA ILE A 463 -18.21 -23.47 33.11
C ILE A 463 -16.74 -23.12 33.43
N ALA A 464 -16.07 -22.31 32.60
CA ALA A 464 -14.70 -21.88 32.83
C ALA A 464 -14.55 -21.15 34.17
N ASP A 465 -15.41 -20.16 34.45
CA ASP A 465 -15.37 -19.38 35.70
C ASP A 465 -15.61 -20.27 36.93
N ALA A 466 -16.58 -21.17 36.89
CA ALA A 466 -16.88 -22.07 37.99
C ALA A 466 -15.75 -23.11 38.25
N ALA A 467 -15.17 -23.66 37.16
CA ALA A 467 -14.04 -24.58 37.26
C ALA A 467 -12.79 -23.90 37.83
N VAL A 468 -12.50 -22.68 37.36
CA VAL A 468 -11.38 -21.86 37.84
C VAL A 468 -11.53 -21.54 39.34
N ARG A 469 -12.70 -21.14 39.80
CA ARG A 469 -12.95 -20.93 41.26
C ARG A 469 -12.65 -22.17 42.08
N ARG A 470 -13.07 -23.34 41.61
CA ARG A 470 -12.85 -24.59 42.30
C ARG A 470 -11.38 -25.00 42.32
N LEU A 471 -10.70 -24.90 41.19
CA LEU A 471 -9.27 -25.17 41.10
C LEU A 471 -8.45 -24.17 41.92
N HIS A 472 -8.84 -22.91 41.97
CA HIS A 472 -8.22 -21.90 42.83
C HIS A 472 -8.34 -22.28 44.32
N GLY A 473 -9.50 -22.80 44.74
CA GLY A 473 -9.69 -23.33 46.10
C GLY A 473 -8.81 -24.53 46.42
N LEU A 474 -8.34 -25.26 45.40
CA LEU A 474 -7.40 -26.38 45.52
C LEU A 474 -5.93 -25.96 45.41
N GLY A 475 -5.64 -24.65 45.28
CA GLY A 475 -4.29 -24.12 45.15
C GLY A 475 -3.71 -24.18 43.75
N VAL A 476 -4.52 -24.47 42.72
CA VAL A 476 -4.08 -24.49 41.31
C VAL A 476 -4.09 -23.10 40.75
N HIS A 477 -2.98 -22.69 40.15
CA HIS A 477 -2.83 -21.38 39.50
C HIS A 477 -3.46 -21.39 38.11
N THR A 478 -4.54 -20.64 37.95
CA THR A 478 -5.34 -20.63 36.72
C THR A 478 -5.44 -19.22 36.08
N TYR A 479 -5.67 -19.18 34.76
CA TYR A 479 -6.01 -17.95 34.04
C TYR A 479 -7.08 -18.23 32.98
N VAL A 480 -7.99 -17.25 32.73
CA VAL A 480 -9.05 -17.39 31.73
C VAL A 480 -8.78 -16.44 30.58
N LEU A 481 -8.69 -16.95 29.37
CA LEU A 481 -8.69 -16.24 28.11
C LEU A 481 -10.09 -16.30 27.50
N ASP A 482 -10.93 -15.35 27.83
CA ASP A 482 -12.29 -15.24 27.28
C ASP A 482 -12.29 -14.42 25.98
N GLY A 483 -13.10 -14.84 25.01
CA GLY A 483 -13.12 -14.26 23.68
C GLY A 483 -13.44 -12.76 23.64
N ASP A 484 -14.28 -12.25 24.53
CA ASP A 484 -14.62 -10.83 24.58
C ASP A 484 -13.48 -10.01 25.21
N SER A 485 -12.92 -10.52 26.31
CA SER A 485 -11.78 -9.87 26.99
C SER A 485 -10.57 -9.73 26.06
N VAL A 486 -10.28 -10.76 25.28
CA VAL A 486 -9.18 -10.75 24.30
C VAL A 486 -9.45 -9.74 23.18
N ARG A 487 -10.70 -9.60 22.74
CA ARG A 487 -11.09 -8.64 21.69
C ARG A 487 -11.08 -7.18 22.16
N MET A 488 -11.16 -6.90 23.45
CA MET A 488 -11.01 -5.55 23.98
C MET A 488 -9.55 -5.03 23.92
N GLY A 489 -8.58 -5.93 23.82
CA GLY A 489 -7.15 -5.60 23.83
C GLY A 489 -6.37 -6.24 22.68
N LEU A 490 -5.88 -7.46 22.89
CA LEU A 490 -4.99 -8.17 21.98
C LEU A 490 -5.52 -8.30 20.55
N ASN A 491 -6.82 -8.53 20.39
CA ASN A 491 -7.49 -8.78 19.11
C ASN A 491 -8.52 -7.70 18.76
N LYS A 492 -8.32 -6.45 19.23
CA LYS A 492 -9.22 -5.32 18.94
C LYS A 492 -9.29 -4.93 17.45
N ASP A 493 -8.30 -5.34 16.70
CA ASP A 493 -8.15 -5.14 15.25
C ASP A 493 -8.90 -6.19 14.42
N LEU A 494 -9.41 -7.28 15.05
CA LEU A 494 -10.08 -8.37 14.36
C LEU A 494 -11.61 -8.24 14.41
N GLY A 495 -12.26 -8.51 13.28
CA GLY A 495 -13.71 -8.62 13.13
C GLY A 495 -14.21 -10.05 13.41
N PHE A 496 -15.27 -10.46 12.68
CA PHE A 496 -15.94 -11.76 12.86
C PHE A 496 -16.01 -12.61 11.58
N THR A 497 -15.15 -12.30 10.58
CA THR A 497 -15.06 -13.15 9.38
C THR A 497 -14.37 -14.47 9.69
N PRO A 498 -14.43 -15.43 8.78
CA PRO A 498 -13.69 -16.69 8.91
C PRO A 498 -12.19 -16.45 9.16
N GLU A 499 -11.55 -15.56 8.41
CA GLU A 499 -10.12 -15.24 8.52
C GLU A 499 -9.79 -14.55 9.84
N ASP A 500 -10.62 -13.58 10.28
CA ASP A 500 -10.44 -12.92 11.58
C ASP A 500 -10.62 -13.91 12.74
N ARG A 501 -11.52 -14.90 12.58
CA ARG A 501 -11.70 -15.95 13.59
C ARG A 501 -10.49 -16.88 13.66
N ALA A 502 -9.96 -17.31 12.51
CA ALA A 502 -8.74 -18.10 12.44
C ALA A 502 -7.56 -17.37 13.08
N GLU A 503 -7.35 -16.09 12.76
CA GLU A 503 -6.29 -15.27 13.37
C GLU A 503 -6.53 -15.03 14.87
N ASN A 504 -7.79 -14.87 15.30
CA ASN A 504 -8.13 -14.77 16.72
C ASN A 504 -7.75 -16.06 17.47
N VAL A 505 -8.10 -17.24 16.93
CA VAL A 505 -7.73 -18.54 17.50
C VAL A 505 -6.21 -18.68 17.55
N ARG A 506 -5.51 -18.38 16.46
CA ARG A 506 -4.05 -18.45 16.39
C ARG A 506 -3.37 -17.58 17.45
N ARG A 507 -3.78 -16.29 17.59
CA ARG A 507 -3.18 -15.40 18.61
C ARG A 507 -3.44 -15.87 20.02
N VAL A 508 -4.66 -16.32 20.31
CA VAL A 508 -5.01 -16.82 21.65
C VAL A 508 -4.26 -18.10 21.98
N ALA A 509 -4.06 -19.00 21.01
CA ALA A 509 -3.28 -20.22 21.20
C ALA A 509 -1.81 -19.92 21.53
N GLU A 510 -1.18 -18.93 20.86
CA GLU A 510 0.19 -18.50 21.20
C GLU A 510 0.29 -17.89 22.60
N VAL A 511 -0.69 -17.09 23.03
CA VAL A 511 -0.74 -16.55 24.40
C VAL A 511 -0.93 -17.67 25.41
N ALA A 512 -1.83 -18.62 25.13
CA ALA A 512 -2.05 -19.80 26.01
C ALA A 512 -0.77 -20.63 26.14
N ARG A 513 0.03 -20.79 25.05
CA ARG A 513 1.32 -21.48 25.07
C ARG A 513 2.32 -20.78 26.00
N LEU A 514 2.44 -19.45 25.92
CA LEU A 514 3.32 -18.70 26.80
C LEU A 514 2.90 -18.76 28.26
N MET A 515 1.59 -18.74 28.54
CA MET A 515 1.06 -18.89 29.91
C MET A 515 1.24 -20.32 30.46
N LEU A 516 1.07 -21.34 29.61
CA LEU A 516 1.37 -22.71 29.95
C LEU A 516 2.86 -22.87 30.29
N ASP A 517 3.76 -22.31 29.51
CA ASP A 517 5.20 -22.30 29.78
C ASP A 517 5.52 -21.59 31.11
N ALA A 518 4.73 -20.59 31.51
CA ALA A 518 4.82 -19.96 32.83
C ALA A 518 4.33 -20.84 33.98
N GLY A 519 3.81 -22.04 33.71
CA GLY A 519 3.34 -23.02 34.72
C GLY A 519 1.84 -22.93 35.06
N LEU A 520 1.05 -22.15 34.29
CA LEU A 520 -0.36 -21.95 34.60
C LEU A 520 -1.26 -23.00 33.94
N VAL A 521 -2.41 -23.24 34.56
CA VAL A 521 -3.56 -23.87 33.89
C VAL A 521 -4.38 -22.79 33.22
N VAL A 522 -4.47 -22.84 31.89
CA VAL A 522 -5.09 -21.79 31.06
C VAL A 522 -6.44 -22.28 30.54
N PHE A 523 -7.50 -21.58 30.88
CA PHE A 523 -8.83 -21.80 30.32
C PHE A 523 -9.04 -20.87 29.12
N VAL A 524 -9.29 -21.46 27.95
CA VAL A 524 -9.63 -20.71 26.74
C VAL A 524 -11.11 -20.91 26.44
N ALA A 525 -11.90 -19.84 26.49
CA ALA A 525 -13.33 -19.87 26.20
C ALA A 525 -13.63 -19.14 24.88
N LEU A 526 -13.54 -19.84 23.75
CA LEU A 526 -13.76 -19.34 22.42
C LEU A 526 -14.83 -20.13 21.65
N VAL A 527 -15.47 -19.51 20.67
CA VAL A 527 -16.36 -20.24 19.75
C VAL A 527 -15.54 -21.22 18.91
N SER A 528 -14.38 -20.79 18.39
CA SER A 528 -13.44 -21.58 17.54
C SER A 528 -14.16 -22.56 16.59
N PRO A 529 -14.90 -22.02 15.57
CA PRO A 529 -15.90 -22.79 14.85
C PRO A 529 -15.32 -23.82 13.86
N TYR A 530 -14.05 -23.70 13.49
CA TYR A 530 -13.42 -24.52 12.46
C TYR A 530 -12.48 -25.56 13.08
N GLU A 531 -12.58 -26.81 12.61
CA GLU A 531 -11.73 -27.92 13.08
C GLU A 531 -10.26 -27.64 12.80
N ALA A 532 -9.95 -27.15 11.58
CA ALA A 532 -8.57 -26.85 11.19
C ALA A 532 -7.88 -25.83 12.13
N ASP A 533 -8.63 -24.84 12.64
CA ASP A 533 -8.08 -23.84 13.56
C ASP A 533 -7.82 -24.45 14.95
N ARG A 534 -8.69 -25.35 15.42
CA ARG A 534 -8.52 -26.06 16.70
C ARG A 534 -7.36 -27.03 16.65
N GLU A 535 -7.22 -27.77 15.54
CA GLU A 535 -6.09 -28.68 15.32
C GLU A 535 -4.75 -27.91 15.20
N ALA A 536 -4.75 -26.76 14.54
CA ALA A 536 -3.56 -25.89 14.48
C ALA A 536 -3.18 -25.37 15.88
N ALA A 537 -4.16 -25.01 16.70
CA ALA A 537 -3.95 -24.62 18.09
C ALA A 537 -3.39 -25.81 18.92
N ARG A 538 -3.99 -26.99 18.84
CA ARG A 538 -3.53 -28.21 19.51
C ARG A 538 -2.08 -28.55 19.16
N GLY A 539 -1.69 -28.35 17.89
CA GLY A 539 -0.32 -28.61 17.41
C GLY A 539 0.79 -27.78 18.05
N LEU A 540 0.46 -26.73 18.81
CA LEU A 540 1.43 -25.93 19.55
C LEU A 540 1.84 -26.53 20.91
N PHE A 541 1.18 -27.59 21.36
CA PHE A 541 1.31 -28.16 22.70
C PHE A 541 1.80 -29.61 22.65
N ALA A 542 2.50 -30.02 23.68
CA ALA A 542 2.88 -31.43 23.84
C ALA A 542 1.66 -32.31 24.17
N ALA A 543 1.80 -33.60 23.94
CA ALA A 543 0.74 -34.55 24.23
C ALA A 543 0.28 -34.45 25.71
N GLY A 544 -1.02 -34.33 25.91
CA GLY A 544 -1.65 -34.23 27.25
C GLY A 544 -1.64 -32.83 27.85
N GLN A 545 -1.03 -31.83 27.21
CA GLN A 545 -1.07 -30.42 27.65
C GLN A 545 -2.29 -29.66 27.15
N PHE A 546 -2.86 -30.05 26.00
CA PHE A 546 -4.06 -29.43 25.41
C PHE A 546 -5.25 -30.36 25.58
N LEU A 547 -6.30 -29.86 26.24
CA LEU A 547 -7.53 -30.58 26.55
C LEU A 547 -8.70 -29.86 25.88
N GLU A 548 -9.26 -30.45 24.85
CA GLU A 548 -10.41 -29.91 24.14
C GLU A 548 -11.72 -30.33 24.80
N VAL A 549 -12.49 -29.33 25.21
CA VAL A 549 -13.79 -29.52 25.87
C VAL A 549 -14.87 -28.93 24.95
N PHE A 550 -15.68 -29.80 24.38
CA PHE A 550 -16.84 -29.41 23.60
C PHE A 550 -18.06 -29.22 24.48
N VAL A 551 -18.59 -27.99 24.51
CA VAL A 551 -19.85 -27.69 25.22
C VAL A 551 -21.00 -27.80 24.21
N ASP A 552 -21.61 -28.96 24.15
CA ASP A 552 -22.70 -29.29 23.27
C ASP A 552 -24.02 -28.72 23.81
N THR A 553 -24.54 -27.72 23.12
CA THR A 553 -25.79 -27.06 23.46
C THR A 553 -26.58 -26.82 22.19
N PRO A 554 -27.84 -27.29 22.10
CA PRO A 554 -28.70 -27.02 20.95
C PRO A 554 -28.80 -25.52 20.67
N VAL A 555 -28.82 -25.15 19.38
CA VAL A 555 -28.85 -23.73 18.94
C VAL A 555 -30.08 -23.00 19.46
N GLU A 556 -31.19 -23.70 19.59
CA GLU A 556 -32.46 -23.17 20.13
C GLU A 556 -32.27 -22.72 21.59
N VAL A 557 -31.62 -23.53 22.40
CA VAL A 557 -31.31 -23.22 23.81
C VAL A 557 -30.30 -22.07 23.91
N CYS A 558 -29.30 -22.05 23.03
CA CYS A 558 -28.36 -20.93 22.94
C CYS A 558 -29.07 -19.63 22.60
N ALA A 559 -30.05 -19.67 21.69
CA ALA A 559 -30.85 -18.51 21.25
C ALA A 559 -31.83 -18.03 22.34
N GLU A 560 -32.42 -18.96 23.12
CA GLU A 560 -33.24 -18.61 24.28
C GLU A 560 -32.42 -17.92 25.37
N ARG A 561 -31.22 -18.40 25.64
CA ARG A 561 -30.32 -17.79 26.63
C ARG A 561 -29.83 -16.43 26.26
N ASP A 562 -29.46 -16.24 25.02
CA ASP A 562 -28.91 -15.02 24.35
C ASP A 562 -28.42 -13.90 25.29
N PRO A 563 -27.47 -14.15 26.21
CA PRO A 563 -27.10 -13.22 27.27
C PRO A 563 -26.53 -11.89 26.74
N LYS A 564 -26.16 -11.82 25.45
CA LYS A 564 -25.55 -10.65 24.79
C LYS A 564 -26.42 -10.07 23.67
N GLY A 565 -27.59 -10.62 23.44
CA GLY A 565 -28.50 -10.19 22.37
C GLY A 565 -27.95 -10.46 20.96
N LEU A 566 -27.05 -11.44 20.80
CA LEU A 566 -26.39 -11.73 19.51
C LEU A 566 -27.35 -12.43 18.54
N TYR A 567 -28.16 -13.38 19.03
CA TYR A 567 -29.17 -14.08 18.22
C TYR A 567 -30.28 -13.12 17.80
N ALA A 568 -30.73 -12.23 18.68
CA ALA A 568 -31.69 -11.20 18.37
C ALA A 568 -31.19 -10.23 17.27
N LYS A 569 -29.92 -9.80 17.35
CA LYS A 569 -29.29 -8.96 16.32
C LYS A 569 -29.08 -9.69 15.00
N ALA A 570 -28.75 -10.99 15.03
CA ALA A 570 -28.61 -11.80 13.81
C ALA A 570 -29.97 -12.00 13.12
N ALA A 571 -31.02 -12.29 13.90
CA ALA A 571 -32.39 -12.38 13.37
C ALA A 571 -32.90 -11.06 12.76
N ALA A 572 -32.46 -9.93 13.31
CA ALA A 572 -32.74 -8.60 12.75
C ALA A 572 -31.83 -8.21 11.55
N GLY A 573 -30.95 -9.11 11.07
CA GLY A 573 -30.03 -8.85 9.96
C GLY A 573 -28.85 -7.94 10.29
N ALA A 574 -28.66 -7.55 11.55
CA ALA A 574 -27.58 -6.65 12.00
C ALA A 574 -26.22 -7.38 12.18
N LEU A 575 -26.19 -8.73 12.18
CA LEU A 575 -24.99 -9.56 12.30
C LEU A 575 -25.01 -10.69 11.26
N PRO A 576 -24.58 -10.44 10.02
CA PRO A 576 -24.69 -11.44 8.92
C PRO A 576 -23.77 -12.66 9.10
N ASN A 577 -22.70 -12.54 9.89
CA ASN A 577 -21.65 -13.57 10.05
C ASN A 577 -21.65 -14.23 11.45
N MET A 578 -22.83 -14.44 12.03
CA MET A 578 -22.92 -15.09 13.34
C MET A 578 -22.82 -16.61 13.19
N THR A 579 -21.94 -17.26 13.96
CA THR A 579 -21.81 -18.71 14.03
C THR A 579 -23.09 -19.33 14.62
N GLY A 580 -23.64 -20.34 13.95
CA GLY A 580 -24.89 -21.02 14.32
C GLY A 580 -26.14 -20.43 13.67
N VAL A 581 -26.08 -19.25 13.02
CA VAL A 581 -27.22 -18.64 12.29
C VAL A 581 -26.85 -18.36 10.82
N GLY A 582 -25.74 -17.70 10.56
CA GLY A 582 -25.28 -17.33 9.22
C GLY A 582 -23.98 -18.03 8.80
N GLN A 583 -23.25 -18.59 9.77
CA GLN A 583 -22.03 -19.37 9.54
C GLN A 583 -22.13 -20.72 10.26
N GLY A 584 -21.54 -21.76 9.63
CA GLY A 584 -21.49 -23.10 10.21
C GLY A 584 -20.57 -23.15 11.45
N TYR A 585 -20.83 -24.16 12.28
CA TYR A 585 -19.95 -24.60 13.37
C TYR A 585 -19.60 -26.07 13.11
N GLU A 586 -18.31 -26.38 13.03
CA GLU A 586 -17.80 -27.74 12.85
C GLU A 586 -17.63 -28.37 14.22
N ILE A 587 -18.45 -29.41 14.50
CA ILE A 587 -18.38 -30.17 15.75
C ILE A 587 -17.02 -30.87 15.84
N PRO A 588 -16.31 -30.78 16.99
CA PRO A 588 -15.03 -31.46 17.17
C PRO A 588 -15.11 -32.95 16.88
N VAL A 589 -14.16 -33.47 16.10
CA VAL A 589 -14.13 -34.91 15.73
C VAL A 589 -13.70 -35.78 16.87
N SER A 590 -12.77 -35.33 17.69
CA SER A 590 -12.18 -36.11 18.80
C SER A 590 -11.87 -35.21 20.01
N PRO A 591 -12.88 -34.59 20.62
CA PRO A 591 -12.65 -33.80 21.83
C PRO A 591 -12.28 -34.70 23.01
N ASP A 592 -11.47 -34.17 23.93
CA ASP A 592 -11.10 -34.92 25.14
C ASP A 592 -12.32 -35.13 26.08
N VAL A 593 -13.27 -34.18 26.07
CA VAL A 593 -14.54 -34.24 26.80
C VAL A 593 -15.66 -33.55 26.03
N VAL A 594 -16.85 -34.15 26.06
CA VAL A 594 -18.12 -33.54 25.62
C VAL A 594 -18.97 -33.27 26.85
N LEU A 595 -19.40 -32.04 27.03
CA LEU A 595 -20.29 -31.58 28.08
C LEU A 595 -21.68 -31.28 27.55
N ASP A 596 -22.71 -31.81 28.18
CA ASP A 596 -24.09 -31.40 27.91
C ASP A 596 -24.32 -29.99 28.49
N GLY A 597 -24.37 -28.99 27.61
CA GLY A 597 -24.57 -27.58 28.00
C GLY A 597 -25.98 -27.28 28.52
N THR A 598 -26.92 -28.26 28.49
CA THR A 598 -28.26 -28.15 29.10
C THR A 598 -28.32 -28.83 30.47
N GLY A 599 -27.28 -29.61 30.80
CA GLY A 599 -27.20 -30.38 32.03
C GLY A 599 -26.83 -29.55 33.26
N ASP A 600 -26.54 -30.27 34.35
CA ASP A 600 -26.14 -29.67 35.62
C ASP A 600 -24.74 -29.03 35.53
N LEU A 601 -24.65 -27.75 35.93
CA LEU A 601 -23.40 -26.99 35.91
C LEU A 601 -22.33 -27.63 36.82
N GLU A 602 -22.72 -28.10 38.03
CA GLU A 602 -21.77 -28.67 38.98
C GLU A 602 -21.17 -29.98 38.46
N ALA A 603 -21.97 -30.81 37.78
CA ALA A 603 -21.49 -32.02 37.14
C ALA A 603 -20.49 -31.72 36.00
N SER A 604 -20.77 -30.70 35.20
CA SER A 604 -19.86 -30.22 34.14
C SER A 604 -18.55 -29.72 34.73
N VAL A 605 -18.61 -28.94 35.81
CA VAL A 605 -17.43 -28.41 36.52
C VAL A 605 -16.61 -29.55 37.13
N ASP A 606 -17.26 -30.53 37.77
CA ASP A 606 -16.58 -31.72 38.32
C ASP A 606 -15.81 -32.50 37.25
N THR A 607 -16.40 -32.65 36.07
CA THR A 607 -15.77 -33.34 34.95
C THR A 607 -14.51 -32.57 34.46
N VAL A 608 -14.61 -31.26 34.30
CA VAL A 608 -13.47 -30.41 33.86
C VAL A 608 -12.37 -30.37 34.92
N VAL A 609 -12.71 -30.27 36.20
CA VAL A 609 -11.74 -30.26 37.31
C VAL A 609 -10.98 -31.58 37.37
N ARG A 610 -11.67 -32.73 37.29
CA ARG A 610 -11.02 -34.05 37.24
C ARG A 610 -10.10 -34.20 36.03
N LEU A 611 -10.55 -33.74 34.85
CA LEU A 611 -9.74 -33.74 33.64
C LEU A 611 -8.44 -32.94 33.82
N VAL A 612 -8.51 -31.76 34.43
CA VAL A 612 -7.34 -30.95 34.75
C VAL A 612 -6.39 -31.60 35.73
N LEU A 613 -6.94 -32.25 36.78
CA LEU A 613 -6.15 -32.93 37.80
C LEU A 613 -5.59 -34.29 37.34
N GLY A 614 -6.04 -34.80 36.19
CA GLY A 614 -5.60 -36.11 35.66
C GLY A 614 -6.22 -37.28 36.40
N GLU A 615 -7.37 -37.09 37.07
CA GLU A 615 -8.11 -38.14 37.76
C GLU A 615 -8.96 -38.89 36.72
N SER A 616 -8.62 -40.16 36.45
CA SER A 616 -9.42 -41.05 35.61
C SER A 616 -10.71 -41.44 36.31
N ASP A 617 -11.83 -41.55 35.55
CA ASP A 617 -13.05 -42.18 36.07
C ASP A 617 -12.74 -43.63 36.53
N SER A 618 -12.78 -43.86 37.85
CA SER A 618 -12.65 -45.16 38.45
C SER A 618 -13.99 -45.89 38.47
#